data_2fda4bd8364bf8d2080e8b0550d6a77a
#
_entry.id   2fda4bd8364bf8d2080e8b0550d6a77a
#
_cell.length_a   1.000
_cell.length_b   1.000
_cell.length_c   1.000
_cell.angle_alpha   90.00
_cell.angle_beta   90.00
_cell.angle_gamma   90.00
#
_symmetry.space_group_name_H-M   'P 1'
#
loop_
_entity.id
_entity.type
_entity.pdbx_description
1 polymer ?
#
loop_
_entity_poly.entity_id
_entity_poly.type
_entity_poly.pdbx_seq_one_letter_code
_entity_poly.pdbx_strand_id
1 'polypeptide(L)'
;MMAATKRIASGVMSTALVAVLAGCSGSGSGGSASGGAGVDTEKGAHGAKENPPAGAAPKNAIKLIGDGSTAFTGVQPKLPAAKRLAAGEKPPQFVVFSWDGAGEDSQKLFSHFRGVAKKYNAKMTYFLSGVYLLPEEKKDLYNPPQHAPGRSDIGFNDTGGIRDTLAEVRAAWLEGNEIGTHFNGHFCGADGGVGTWSVDEWKSEISQAKAFVKSWKTNTPELKGEAPLPFDYDKELIGARTPCLEGQKNMVAAARTMGFRYDSSGVGNQVWPKKKDGVWDIPLQLVPMPGRAFETLSMDYNFMVNQSGTATQGDPSQHEYWGNQMRDGLLQAFDRSYNGNRAPLIIGNHFESWNGGTYMRAIEETIAQVCTKEGVRCVSFRQLADWLDAQDPRTLAKLTTLGVGEAPKTGWSSYLGTQQAAARPADKETGTRTGTDKDTEKGSEKGQGKDQGRGQEQEQDGGEGQAPGGGAAEAPGQAPAEDAGEAPDQAPDQAPGNASGQEDAGPDPAGATG
;
A
#
# COMPACT_ATOMS: atom_id res chain seq x y z
N MET A 1 -5.91 -40.58 28.71
CA MET A 1 -6.73 -40.07 29.85
C MET A 1 -6.99 -38.60 29.52
N MET A 2 -8.24 -38.31 29.17
CA MET A 2 -8.71 -36.97 28.77
C MET A 2 -8.89 -36.08 30.00
N ALA A 3 -8.39 -34.84 29.94
CA ALA A 3 -8.81 -33.82 30.88
C ALA A 3 -9.29 -32.60 30.07
N ALA A 4 -10.58 -32.34 30.13
CA ALA A 4 -11.26 -31.21 29.54
C ALA A 4 -11.06 -29.98 30.44
N THR A 5 -10.59 -28.89 29.89
CA THR A 5 -10.51 -27.61 30.60
C THR A 5 -11.59 -26.66 30.06
N LYS A 6 -12.51 -26.30 30.95
CA LYS A 6 -13.60 -25.34 30.72
C LYS A 6 -13.04 -23.92 30.68
N ARG A 7 -13.40 -23.17 29.65
CA ARG A 7 -13.20 -21.71 29.59
C ARG A 7 -14.34 -21.01 30.34
N ILE A 8 -13.97 -20.10 31.25
CA ILE A 8 -14.88 -19.20 31.97
C ILE A 8 -14.80 -17.84 31.31
N ALA A 9 -15.93 -17.37 30.82
CA ALA A 9 -16.10 -16.03 30.30
C ALA A 9 -16.23 -15.05 31.49
N SER A 10 -15.40 -14.03 31.56
CA SER A 10 -15.54 -12.93 32.52
C SER A 10 -16.18 -11.74 31.82
N GLY A 11 -17.43 -11.47 32.15
CA GLY A 11 -18.12 -10.25 31.76
C GLY A 11 -17.68 -9.07 32.63
N VAL A 12 -17.33 -7.97 32.00
CA VAL A 12 -17.11 -6.68 32.66
C VAL A 12 -18.40 -5.89 32.60
N MET A 13 -18.95 -5.61 33.77
CA MET A 13 -20.14 -4.81 34.00
C MET A 13 -19.74 -3.34 34.09
N SER A 14 -20.11 -2.53 33.09
CA SER A 14 -19.94 -1.07 33.13
C SER A 14 -21.17 -0.44 33.80
N THR A 15 -20.97 0.19 34.93
CA THR A 15 -21.94 1.02 35.64
C THR A 15 -22.05 2.41 34.98
N ALA A 16 -23.22 2.69 34.44
CA ALA A 16 -23.59 4.00 33.93
C ALA A 16 -23.90 4.95 35.12
N LEU A 17 -23.25 6.10 35.14
CA LEU A 17 -23.58 7.21 36.03
C LEU A 17 -24.45 8.21 35.28
N VAL A 18 -25.72 8.30 35.67
CA VAL A 18 -26.69 9.28 35.20
C VAL A 18 -26.53 10.55 36.00
N ALA A 19 -26.21 11.67 35.35
CA ALA A 19 -26.33 13.00 35.94
C ALA A 19 -27.51 13.73 35.29
N VAL A 20 -28.54 13.92 36.08
CA VAL A 20 -29.71 14.76 35.80
C VAL A 20 -29.36 16.21 36.19
N LEU A 21 -29.53 17.14 35.28
CA LEU A 21 -29.73 18.55 35.59
C LEU A 21 -30.91 19.12 34.85
N ALA A 22 -31.86 19.58 35.63
CA ALA A 22 -33.12 20.17 35.24
C ALA A 22 -33.05 21.71 35.12
N GLY A 23 -33.94 22.25 34.30
CA GLY A 23 -34.54 23.58 34.41
C GLY A 23 -33.93 24.66 33.56
N CYS A 24 -34.61 25.46 32.81
CA CYS A 24 -35.80 26.28 32.99
C CYS A 24 -36.30 26.83 31.66
N SER A 25 -37.58 26.81 31.54
CA SER A 25 -38.54 27.55 30.78
C SER A 25 -38.23 29.02 30.41
N GLY A 26 -38.69 29.45 29.20
CA GLY A 26 -38.86 30.80 28.79
C GLY A 26 -39.79 30.92 27.58
N SER A 27 -41.03 31.36 27.85
CA SER A 27 -42.15 31.56 26.94
C SER A 27 -42.06 32.89 26.14
N GLY A 28 -42.77 32.97 25.01
CA GLY A 28 -43.09 34.19 24.30
C GLY A 28 -43.56 33.92 22.88
N SER A 29 -44.73 33.61 22.64
CA SER A 29 -45.97 34.21 22.21
C SER A 29 -45.88 35.28 21.10
N GLY A 30 -46.57 34.97 19.98
CA GLY A 30 -47.55 35.87 19.44
C GLY A 30 -47.35 36.38 18.02
N GLY A 31 -48.38 36.18 17.17
CA GLY A 31 -48.69 37.10 16.13
C GLY A 31 -49.21 36.50 14.81
N SER A 32 -50.51 36.26 14.77
CA SER A 32 -51.31 36.04 13.54
C SER A 32 -51.64 37.34 12.84
N ALA A 33 -51.83 37.28 11.48
CA ALA A 33 -52.90 38.00 10.68
C ALA A 33 -52.62 37.68 9.21
N SER A 34 -53.39 36.95 8.46
CA SER A 34 -54.75 37.10 7.90
C SER A 34 -54.90 38.20 6.86
N GLY A 35 -55.44 37.82 5.70
CA GLY A 35 -56.13 38.60 4.69
C GLY A 35 -55.38 38.65 3.37
N GLY A 36 -56.02 38.43 2.20
CA GLY A 36 -57.34 38.30 1.72
C GLY A 36 -57.30 38.45 0.21
N ALA A 37 -58.08 37.64 -0.45
CA ALA A 37 -58.68 37.61 -1.76
C ALA A 37 -58.41 38.70 -2.82
N GLY A 38 -58.29 38.25 -4.10
CA GLY A 38 -58.51 39.04 -5.31
C GLY A 38 -58.46 38.16 -6.55
N VAL A 39 -59.63 37.80 -7.05
CA VAL A 39 -59.89 37.13 -8.33
C VAL A 39 -59.83 38.15 -9.42
N ASP A 40 -59.16 37.87 -10.56
CA ASP A 40 -59.62 38.28 -11.87
C ASP A 40 -59.08 37.39 -12.99
N THR A 41 -60.00 36.95 -13.81
CA THR A 41 -59.91 36.20 -15.04
C THR A 41 -59.49 37.05 -16.21
N GLU A 42 -58.58 36.62 -17.09
CA GLU A 42 -58.72 36.79 -18.52
C GLU A 42 -57.97 35.81 -19.38
N LYS A 43 -58.54 35.58 -20.55
CA LYS A 43 -58.30 34.49 -21.51
C LYS A 43 -57.05 34.62 -22.38
N GLY A 44 -56.40 33.49 -22.65
CA GLY A 44 -56.20 33.03 -24.03
C GLY A 44 -54.95 33.47 -24.76
N ALA A 45 -53.98 32.50 -24.95
CA ALA A 45 -53.31 32.29 -26.23
C ALA A 45 -52.58 30.94 -26.21
N HIS A 46 -52.87 30.11 -27.21
CA HIS A 46 -52.14 28.89 -27.47
C HIS A 46 -50.69 29.20 -27.86
N GLY A 47 -49.75 28.90 -26.97
CA GLY A 47 -48.31 28.84 -27.25
C GLY A 47 -47.84 27.41 -27.18
N ALA A 48 -47.25 26.92 -28.26
CA ALA A 48 -46.63 25.59 -28.36
C ALA A 48 -45.67 25.37 -27.21
N LYS A 49 -45.85 24.28 -26.48
CA LYS A 49 -44.86 23.80 -25.50
C LYS A 49 -43.64 23.30 -26.28
N GLU A 50 -42.61 24.13 -26.37
CA GLU A 50 -41.27 23.66 -26.64
C GLU A 50 -40.85 22.74 -25.47
N ASN A 51 -40.57 21.48 -25.78
CA ASN A 51 -39.89 20.57 -24.85
C ASN A 51 -38.54 21.19 -24.47
N PRO A 52 -38.20 21.30 -23.18
CA PRO A 52 -36.86 21.71 -22.81
C PRO A 52 -35.84 20.73 -23.43
N PRO A 53 -34.68 21.21 -23.93
CA PRO A 53 -33.68 20.35 -24.49
C PRO A 53 -33.28 19.30 -23.44
N ALA A 54 -33.22 18.04 -23.88
CA ALA A 54 -32.80 16.92 -23.04
C ALA A 54 -31.51 17.33 -22.32
N GLY A 55 -31.63 17.55 -21.01
CA GLY A 55 -30.51 17.93 -20.16
C GLY A 55 -29.37 16.97 -20.36
N ALA A 56 -28.19 17.47 -20.70
CA ALA A 56 -26.98 16.69 -20.72
C ALA A 56 -26.90 15.91 -19.41
N ALA A 57 -26.81 14.58 -19.50
CA ALA A 57 -26.64 13.72 -18.35
C ALA A 57 -25.50 14.28 -17.48
N PRO A 58 -25.63 14.31 -16.15
CA PRO A 58 -24.59 14.84 -15.28
C PRO A 58 -23.27 14.12 -15.60
N LYS A 59 -22.24 14.90 -15.89
CA LYS A 59 -20.91 14.44 -16.33
C LYS A 59 -20.17 13.68 -15.23
N ASN A 60 -20.76 12.75 -14.54
CA ASN A 60 -20.14 11.77 -13.64
C ASN A 60 -21.23 10.98 -12.90
N ALA A 61 -22.00 10.20 -13.66
CA ALA A 61 -22.85 9.21 -13.03
C ALA A 61 -21.96 8.19 -12.33
N ILE A 62 -22.09 8.09 -10.99
CA ILE A 62 -21.44 7.06 -10.19
C ILE A 62 -21.91 5.70 -10.72
N LYS A 63 -20.98 4.89 -11.23
CA LYS A 63 -21.28 3.54 -11.70
C LYS A 63 -20.99 2.55 -10.58
N LEU A 64 -22.03 2.01 -9.94
CA LEU A 64 -21.91 0.95 -8.95
C LEU A 64 -21.32 -0.32 -9.58
N ILE A 65 -20.54 -1.06 -8.81
CA ILE A 65 -19.90 -2.32 -9.20
C ILE A 65 -20.39 -3.43 -8.27
N GLY A 66 -20.71 -4.60 -8.83
CA GLY A 66 -21.17 -5.76 -8.06
C GLY A 66 -22.41 -5.45 -7.23
N ASP A 67 -22.35 -5.71 -5.93
CA ASP A 67 -23.42 -5.46 -4.96
C ASP A 67 -23.55 -3.97 -4.52
N GLY A 68 -22.75 -3.11 -5.11
CA GLY A 68 -22.68 -1.69 -4.79
C GLY A 68 -21.74 -1.36 -3.63
N SER A 69 -20.91 -2.29 -3.19
CA SER A 69 -19.84 -2.06 -2.20
C SER A 69 -18.76 -1.12 -2.73
N THR A 70 -18.50 -1.18 -4.03
CA THR A 70 -17.55 -0.33 -4.75
C THR A 70 -18.25 0.37 -5.93
N ALA A 71 -17.63 1.43 -6.43
CA ALA A 71 -18.16 2.20 -7.56
C ALA A 71 -17.01 2.77 -8.39
N PHE A 72 -17.21 2.91 -9.69
CA PHE A 72 -16.30 3.71 -10.51
C PHE A 72 -16.79 5.17 -10.52
N THR A 73 -15.99 6.05 -9.93
CA THR A 73 -16.29 7.50 -9.86
C THR A 73 -15.39 8.34 -10.77
N GLY A 74 -14.53 7.69 -11.55
CA GLY A 74 -13.54 8.34 -12.41
C GLY A 74 -12.11 8.09 -11.95
N VAL A 75 -11.20 8.91 -12.44
CA VAL A 75 -9.78 8.88 -12.05
C VAL A 75 -9.66 9.38 -10.60
N GLN A 76 -8.75 8.78 -9.84
CA GLN A 76 -8.46 9.22 -8.48
C GLN A 76 -8.15 10.73 -8.46
N PRO A 77 -8.83 11.51 -7.60
CA PRO A 77 -8.54 12.93 -7.48
C PRO A 77 -7.14 13.16 -6.89
N LYS A 78 -6.56 14.32 -7.21
CA LYS A 78 -5.27 14.76 -6.67
C LYS A 78 -4.07 13.85 -7.01
N LEU A 79 -4.22 12.95 -8.00
CA LEU A 79 -3.11 12.16 -8.52
C LEU A 79 -2.32 13.04 -9.51
N PRO A 80 -1.06 13.40 -9.21
CA PRO A 80 -0.25 14.20 -10.12
C PRO A 80 0.17 13.38 -11.34
N ALA A 81 0.24 14.03 -12.51
CA ALA A 81 0.85 13.38 -13.67
C ALA A 81 2.33 13.10 -13.41
N ALA A 82 2.77 11.90 -13.72
CA ALA A 82 4.18 11.54 -13.65
C ALA A 82 4.98 12.35 -14.70
N LYS A 83 6.05 13.01 -14.25
CA LYS A 83 6.93 13.78 -15.13
C LYS A 83 8.21 13.01 -15.41
N ARG A 84 8.56 12.90 -16.68
CA ARG A 84 9.87 12.42 -17.12
C ARG A 84 10.93 13.45 -16.77
N LEU A 85 12.10 13.00 -16.30
CA LEU A 85 13.26 13.87 -16.08
C LEU A 85 13.73 14.46 -17.41
N ALA A 86 14.01 15.74 -17.41
CA ALA A 86 14.76 16.35 -18.48
C ALA A 86 16.24 15.88 -18.48
N ALA A 87 16.92 16.03 -19.59
CA ALA A 87 18.35 15.70 -19.67
C ALA A 87 19.14 16.52 -18.64
N GLY A 88 19.90 15.84 -17.79
CA GLY A 88 20.70 16.47 -16.74
C GLY A 88 19.93 16.93 -15.50
N GLU A 89 18.62 16.72 -15.45
CA GLU A 89 17.81 17.08 -14.29
C GLU A 89 18.10 16.12 -13.13
N LYS A 90 18.32 16.69 -11.93
CA LYS A 90 18.48 15.95 -10.69
C LYS A 90 17.15 15.33 -10.28
N PRO A 91 17.08 14.02 -9.99
CA PRO A 91 15.85 13.40 -9.53
C PRO A 91 15.33 14.02 -8.22
N PRO A 92 14.01 14.12 -8.03
CA PRO A 92 13.47 14.46 -6.72
C PRO A 92 13.84 13.38 -5.70
N GLN A 93 13.91 13.74 -4.43
CA GLN A 93 13.98 12.77 -3.35
C GLN A 93 12.56 12.26 -3.06
N PHE A 94 12.31 11.01 -3.37
CA PHE A 94 11.06 10.37 -2.98
C PHE A 94 11.15 9.82 -1.56
N VAL A 95 10.08 9.99 -0.81
CA VAL A 95 9.86 9.30 0.48
C VAL A 95 8.48 8.67 0.43
N VAL A 96 8.39 7.38 0.77
CA VAL A 96 7.14 6.64 0.82
C VAL A 96 6.88 6.23 2.26
N PHE A 97 5.76 6.68 2.80
CA PHE A 97 5.23 6.22 4.08
C PHE A 97 4.08 5.25 3.82
N SER A 98 4.12 4.09 4.45
CA SER A 98 3.11 3.06 4.29
C SER A 98 2.73 2.43 5.62
N TRP A 99 1.49 1.94 5.72
CA TRP A 99 0.95 1.27 6.90
C TRP A 99 0.46 -0.12 6.54
N ASP A 100 0.93 -1.12 7.28
CA ASP A 100 0.54 -2.51 7.16
C ASP A 100 -0.68 -2.79 8.03
N GLY A 101 -1.62 -3.60 7.54
CA GLY A 101 -2.86 -3.88 8.26
C GLY A 101 -3.74 -2.66 8.47
N ALA A 102 -3.87 -1.81 7.42
CA ALA A 102 -4.60 -0.55 7.55
C ALA A 102 -6.08 -0.79 7.85
N GLY A 103 -6.46 -0.57 9.10
CA GLY A 103 -7.81 -0.51 9.63
C GLY A 103 -7.96 0.67 10.56
N GLU A 104 -9.20 1.09 10.86
CA GLU A 104 -9.46 2.11 11.88
C GLU A 104 -10.02 1.46 13.13
N ASP A 105 -9.51 1.86 14.27
CA ASP A 105 -9.93 1.39 15.58
C ASP A 105 -10.14 2.53 16.58
N SER A 106 -10.26 2.20 17.86
CA SER A 106 -10.44 3.18 18.93
C SER A 106 -9.26 4.11 19.11
N GLN A 107 -8.05 3.77 18.66
CA GLN A 107 -6.86 4.61 18.76
C GLN A 107 -6.85 5.75 17.73
N LYS A 108 -7.67 5.63 16.67
CA LYS A 108 -7.85 6.65 15.61
C LYS A 108 -6.54 7.01 14.88
N LEU A 109 -5.62 6.04 14.74
CA LEU A 109 -4.33 6.29 14.12
C LEU A 109 -4.43 6.41 12.59
N PHE A 110 -5.32 5.66 11.92
CA PHE A 110 -5.53 5.82 10.50
C PHE A 110 -6.02 7.24 10.16
N SER A 111 -7.09 7.70 10.81
CA SER A 111 -7.62 9.05 10.63
C SER A 111 -6.60 10.13 11.01
N HIS A 112 -5.80 9.91 12.08
CA HIS A 112 -4.72 10.81 12.49
C HIS A 112 -3.69 10.97 11.36
N PHE A 113 -3.09 9.87 10.87
CA PHE A 113 -2.06 9.93 9.83
C PHE A 113 -2.59 10.39 8.47
N ARG A 114 -3.85 10.17 8.17
CA ARG A 114 -4.50 10.82 7.02
C ARG A 114 -4.53 12.35 7.18
N GLY A 115 -4.79 12.83 8.41
CA GLY A 115 -4.68 14.24 8.78
C GLY A 115 -3.26 14.80 8.61
N VAL A 116 -2.25 14.05 9.07
CA VAL A 116 -0.82 14.36 8.92
C VAL A 116 -0.43 14.43 7.44
N ALA A 117 -0.86 13.44 6.63
CA ALA A 117 -0.63 13.42 5.19
C ALA A 117 -1.16 14.71 4.52
N LYS A 118 -2.37 15.10 4.86
CA LYS A 118 -2.99 16.33 4.36
C LYS A 118 -2.23 17.59 4.79
N LYS A 119 -1.82 17.67 6.06
CA LYS A 119 -1.09 18.81 6.64
C LYS A 119 0.24 19.07 5.90
N TYR A 120 0.97 18.01 5.56
CA TYR A 120 2.29 18.10 4.93
C TYR A 120 2.27 17.82 3.42
N ASN A 121 1.09 17.80 2.80
CA ASN A 121 0.89 17.49 1.38
C ASN A 121 1.56 16.18 0.94
N ALA A 122 1.67 15.21 1.85
CA ALA A 122 2.14 13.87 1.57
C ALA A 122 1.03 13.01 0.96
N LYS A 123 1.44 11.98 0.22
CA LYS A 123 0.58 10.88 -0.19
C LYS A 123 1.17 9.59 0.34
N MET A 124 0.32 8.78 0.92
CA MET A 124 0.71 7.57 1.64
C MET A 124 0.08 6.35 0.99
N THR A 125 0.59 5.17 1.32
CA THR A 125 -0.01 3.90 0.95
C THR A 125 -0.51 3.19 2.20
N TYR A 126 -1.78 2.77 2.16
CA TYR A 126 -2.43 2.00 3.19
C TYR A 126 -2.63 0.59 2.68
N PHE A 127 -1.90 -0.38 3.22
CA PHE A 127 -2.04 -1.80 2.88
C PHE A 127 -3.16 -2.40 3.73
N LEU A 128 -4.35 -2.47 3.15
CA LEU A 128 -5.56 -2.96 3.81
C LEU A 128 -5.50 -4.49 3.99
N SER A 129 -5.81 -4.98 5.19
CA SER A 129 -6.11 -6.39 5.42
C SER A 129 -7.58 -6.66 5.11
N GLY A 130 -7.85 -7.57 4.17
CA GLY A 130 -9.22 -7.81 3.68
C GLY A 130 -10.18 -8.28 4.76
N VAL A 131 -9.70 -9.06 5.75
CA VAL A 131 -10.52 -9.54 6.88
C VAL A 131 -11.07 -8.40 7.76
N TYR A 132 -10.47 -7.21 7.71
CA TYR A 132 -11.01 -6.04 8.41
C TYR A 132 -12.32 -5.50 7.82
N LEU A 133 -12.71 -5.98 6.63
CA LEU A 133 -14.02 -5.70 6.01
C LEU A 133 -14.95 -6.93 6.03
N LEU A 134 -14.59 -7.94 6.80
CA LEU A 134 -15.40 -9.14 7.02
C LEU A 134 -15.79 -9.22 8.51
N PRO A 135 -17.09 -9.25 8.84
CA PRO A 135 -17.51 -9.32 10.24
C PRO A 135 -17.20 -10.70 10.86
N GLU A 136 -16.87 -10.71 12.16
CA GLU A 136 -16.50 -11.93 12.92
C GLU A 136 -17.51 -13.06 12.75
N GLU A 137 -18.81 -12.78 12.73
CA GLU A 137 -19.88 -13.77 12.54
C GLU A 137 -19.89 -14.41 11.14
N LYS A 138 -19.15 -13.84 10.18
CA LYS A 138 -19.00 -14.39 8.83
C LYS A 138 -17.57 -14.79 8.50
N LYS A 139 -16.72 -14.94 9.49
CA LYS A 139 -15.32 -15.31 9.32
C LYS A 139 -15.10 -16.56 8.46
N ASP A 140 -16.01 -17.53 8.50
CA ASP A 140 -15.94 -18.77 7.72
C ASP A 140 -16.04 -18.54 6.19
N LEU A 141 -16.36 -17.32 5.74
CA LEU A 141 -16.22 -16.93 4.34
C LEU A 141 -14.74 -16.74 3.92
N TYR A 142 -13.85 -16.56 4.87
CA TYR A 142 -12.42 -16.56 4.62
C TYR A 142 -11.91 -18.00 4.67
N ASN A 143 -11.35 -18.45 3.55
CA ASN A 143 -10.77 -19.78 3.41
C ASN A 143 -9.27 -19.65 3.16
N PRO A 144 -8.47 -19.45 4.22
CA PRO A 144 -7.04 -19.22 4.09
C PRO A 144 -6.32 -20.46 3.54
N PRO A 145 -5.28 -20.28 2.73
CA PRO A 145 -4.43 -21.39 2.33
C PRO A 145 -3.86 -22.11 3.56
N GLN A 146 -3.83 -23.45 3.52
CA GLN A 146 -3.23 -24.33 4.50
C GLN A 146 -3.83 -24.28 5.92
N HIS A 147 -4.90 -23.51 6.14
CA HIS A 147 -5.58 -23.38 7.42
C HIS A 147 -7.09 -23.65 7.28
N ALA A 148 -7.75 -23.89 8.41
CA ALA A 148 -9.20 -24.08 8.43
C ALA A 148 -9.95 -22.78 8.06
N PRO A 149 -11.14 -22.86 7.44
CA PRO A 149 -11.99 -21.71 7.19
C PRO A 149 -12.20 -20.87 8.46
N GLY A 150 -12.18 -19.55 8.33
CA GLY A 150 -12.35 -18.61 9.43
C GLY A 150 -11.14 -18.44 10.34
N ARG A 151 -10.01 -19.10 10.06
CA ARG A 151 -8.77 -18.88 10.79
C ARG A 151 -8.10 -17.58 10.33
N SER A 152 -7.58 -16.81 11.28
CA SER A 152 -6.77 -15.62 11.05
C SER A 152 -5.87 -15.38 12.27
N ASP A 153 -4.64 -14.93 12.09
CA ASP A 153 -3.74 -14.55 13.17
C ASP A 153 -3.92 -13.09 13.59
N ILE A 154 -4.68 -12.32 12.78
CA ILE A 154 -5.21 -11.00 13.14
C ILE A 154 -6.74 -11.07 13.31
N GLY A 155 -7.32 -10.12 14.03
CA GLY A 155 -8.76 -10.11 14.31
C GLY A 155 -9.62 -9.80 13.09
N PHE A 156 -10.89 -10.15 13.20
CA PHE A 156 -11.96 -9.63 12.35
C PHE A 156 -12.61 -8.43 13.05
N ASN A 157 -13.21 -7.53 12.29
CA ASN A 157 -13.89 -6.39 12.87
C ASN A 157 -15.37 -6.69 13.16
N ASP A 158 -15.93 -5.94 14.10
CA ASP A 158 -17.38 -5.80 14.23
C ASP A 158 -17.94 -4.79 13.20
N THR A 159 -19.25 -4.65 13.15
CA THR A 159 -19.93 -3.70 12.25
C THR A 159 -19.44 -2.26 12.43
N GLY A 160 -19.07 -1.85 13.66
CA GLY A 160 -18.55 -0.51 13.96
C GLY A 160 -17.17 -0.29 13.35
N GLY A 161 -16.25 -1.22 13.60
CA GLY A 161 -14.90 -1.19 13.05
C GLY A 161 -14.87 -1.24 11.52
N ILE A 162 -15.77 -2.05 10.90
CA ILE A 162 -15.93 -2.07 9.45
C ILE A 162 -16.38 -0.71 8.93
N ARG A 163 -17.38 -0.06 9.56
CA ARG A 163 -17.87 1.26 9.17
C ARG A 163 -16.76 2.31 9.24
N ASP A 164 -16.04 2.34 10.35
CA ASP A 164 -14.96 3.29 10.59
C ASP A 164 -13.82 3.08 9.56
N THR A 165 -13.39 1.83 9.33
CA THR A 165 -12.40 1.49 8.31
C THR A 165 -12.84 1.91 6.89
N LEU A 166 -14.10 1.63 6.50
CA LEU A 166 -14.64 2.05 5.21
C LEU A 166 -14.64 3.58 5.03
N ALA A 167 -14.95 4.32 6.10
CA ALA A 167 -14.93 5.79 6.07
C ALA A 167 -13.52 6.32 5.81
N GLU A 168 -12.52 5.76 6.50
CA GLU A 168 -11.12 6.17 6.35
C GLU A 168 -10.52 5.76 5.00
N VAL A 169 -10.75 4.53 4.54
CA VAL A 169 -10.33 4.05 3.21
C VAL A 169 -10.90 4.94 2.10
N ARG A 170 -12.19 5.29 2.19
CA ARG A 170 -12.84 6.20 1.25
C ARG A 170 -12.18 7.58 1.25
N ALA A 171 -12.00 8.16 2.43
CA ALA A 171 -11.44 9.49 2.58
C ALA A 171 -9.98 9.53 2.12
N ALA A 172 -9.19 8.51 2.46
CA ALA A 172 -7.80 8.36 2.04
C ALA A 172 -7.68 8.37 0.50
N TRP A 173 -8.50 7.57 -0.19
CA TRP A 173 -8.48 7.54 -1.65
C TRP A 173 -8.89 8.88 -2.28
N LEU A 174 -9.94 9.53 -1.78
CA LEU A 174 -10.39 10.84 -2.25
C LEU A 174 -9.35 11.96 -2.00
N GLU A 175 -8.48 11.79 -1.04
CA GLU A 175 -7.36 12.69 -0.74
C GLU A 175 -6.11 12.40 -1.59
N GLY A 176 -6.13 11.35 -2.42
CA GLY A 176 -5.06 10.98 -3.35
C GLY A 176 -4.04 10.03 -2.74
N ASN A 177 -4.36 9.36 -1.62
CA ASN A 177 -3.57 8.28 -1.06
C ASN A 177 -3.92 6.95 -1.76
N GLU A 178 -3.05 5.97 -1.65
CA GLU A 178 -3.22 4.66 -2.27
C GLU A 178 -3.76 3.64 -1.27
N ILE A 179 -4.62 2.73 -1.77
CA ILE A 179 -5.11 1.57 -1.04
C ILE A 179 -4.51 0.32 -1.68
N GLY A 180 -3.45 -0.21 -1.09
CA GLY A 180 -2.86 -1.49 -1.45
C GLY A 180 -3.45 -2.65 -0.64
N THR A 181 -2.79 -3.80 -0.61
CA THR A 181 -3.23 -4.93 0.23
C THR A 181 -2.10 -5.46 1.12
N HIS A 182 -2.45 -5.79 2.36
CA HIS A 182 -1.68 -6.63 3.26
C HIS A 182 -2.27 -8.05 3.35
N PHE A 183 -3.03 -8.41 2.30
CA PHE A 183 -3.77 -9.67 2.15
C PHE A 183 -4.87 -9.85 3.21
N ASN A 184 -4.90 -10.99 3.96
CA ASN A 184 -6.00 -11.26 4.88
C ASN A 184 -5.53 -11.72 6.27
N GLY A 185 -5.25 -13.02 6.44
CA GLY A 185 -5.14 -13.66 7.76
C GLY A 185 -3.79 -13.54 8.48
N HIS A 186 -2.75 -13.00 7.84
CA HIS A 186 -1.43 -12.66 8.43
C HIS A 186 -0.69 -13.84 9.07
N PHE A 187 -0.58 -14.96 8.35
CA PHE A 187 0.12 -16.16 8.83
C PHE A 187 1.63 -16.06 8.58
N CYS A 188 2.42 -16.33 9.62
CA CYS A 188 3.88 -16.22 9.60
C CYS A 188 4.55 -17.57 9.90
N GLY A 189 5.82 -17.71 9.46
CA GLY A 189 6.66 -18.84 9.82
C GLY A 189 6.45 -20.10 8.98
N ALA A 190 7.05 -21.21 9.42
CA ALA A 190 7.18 -22.43 8.62
C ALA A 190 5.91 -23.28 8.59
N ASP A 191 5.02 -23.15 9.59
CA ASP A 191 3.83 -23.99 9.73
C ASP A 191 2.60 -23.33 9.11
N GLY A 192 2.46 -23.46 7.79
CA GLY A 192 1.34 -22.88 7.05
C GLY A 192 1.44 -21.37 6.83
N GLY A 193 2.55 -20.74 7.21
CA GLY A 193 2.79 -19.32 6.96
C GLY A 193 2.91 -18.98 5.49
N VAL A 194 2.72 -17.71 5.15
CA VAL A 194 2.68 -17.19 3.78
C VAL A 194 3.95 -17.49 2.98
N GLY A 195 5.08 -17.71 3.65
CA GLY A 195 6.35 -18.13 3.05
C GLY A 195 6.30 -19.49 2.36
N THR A 196 5.37 -20.35 2.79
CA THR A 196 5.22 -21.73 2.27
C THR A 196 4.21 -21.82 1.11
N TRP A 197 3.45 -20.76 0.84
CA TRP A 197 2.33 -20.80 -0.11
C TRP A 197 2.78 -20.90 -1.56
N SER A 198 2.06 -21.75 -2.32
CA SER A 198 2.21 -21.88 -3.76
C SER A 198 1.66 -20.66 -4.50
N VAL A 199 1.96 -20.57 -5.80
CA VAL A 199 1.43 -19.50 -6.66
C VAL A 199 -0.11 -19.48 -6.70
N ASP A 200 -0.75 -20.67 -6.70
CA ASP A 200 -2.21 -20.75 -6.76
C ASP A 200 -2.87 -20.41 -5.42
N GLU A 201 -2.23 -20.75 -4.29
CA GLU A 201 -2.65 -20.30 -2.96
C GLU A 201 -2.57 -18.77 -2.84
N TRP A 202 -1.49 -18.15 -3.34
CA TRP A 202 -1.39 -16.68 -3.41
C TRP A 202 -2.46 -16.05 -4.31
N LYS A 203 -2.82 -16.67 -5.45
CA LYS A 203 -3.94 -16.18 -6.28
C LYS A 203 -5.27 -16.26 -5.53
N SER A 204 -5.49 -17.35 -4.78
CA SER A 204 -6.68 -17.50 -3.92
C SER A 204 -6.73 -16.38 -2.88
N GLU A 205 -5.64 -16.16 -2.17
CA GLU A 205 -5.53 -15.12 -1.13
C GLU A 205 -5.80 -13.72 -1.67
N ILE A 206 -5.18 -13.35 -2.80
CA ILE A 206 -5.43 -12.06 -3.48
C ILE A 206 -6.90 -11.94 -3.89
N SER A 207 -7.49 -13.03 -4.40
CA SER A 207 -8.88 -13.04 -4.85
C SER A 207 -9.84 -12.82 -3.69
N GLN A 208 -9.56 -13.43 -2.52
CA GLN A 208 -10.35 -13.27 -1.30
C GLN A 208 -10.23 -11.85 -0.76
N ALA A 209 -9.01 -11.26 -0.71
CA ALA A 209 -8.81 -9.86 -0.32
C ALA A 209 -9.63 -8.90 -1.20
N LYS A 210 -9.62 -9.12 -2.53
CA LYS A 210 -10.46 -8.36 -3.45
C LYS A 210 -11.95 -8.58 -3.20
N ALA A 211 -12.36 -9.81 -2.92
CA ALA A 211 -13.76 -10.16 -2.69
C ALA A 211 -14.33 -9.45 -1.45
N PHE A 212 -13.60 -9.42 -0.34
CA PHE A 212 -14.06 -8.76 0.90
C PHE A 212 -14.25 -7.25 0.68
N VAL A 213 -13.35 -6.58 -0.01
CA VAL A 213 -13.50 -5.16 -0.39
C VAL A 213 -14.68 -4.92 -1.32
N LYS A 214 -15.00 -5.87 -2.22
CA LYS A 214 -16.05 -5.73 -3.24
C LYS A 214 -17.42 -6.20 -2.79
N SER A 215 -17.54 -6.81 -1.60
CA SER A 215 -18.77 -7.44 -1.10
C SER A 215 -19.10 -7.08 0.35
N TRP A 216 -18.51 -6.00 0.88
CA TRP A 216 -18.76 -5.62 2.28
C TRP A 216 -20.25 -5.32 2.56
N LYS A 217 -21.04 -4.81 1.58
CA LYS A 217 -22.49 -4.60 1.73
C LYS A 217 -23.27 -5.90 1.87
N THR A 218 -22.86 -6.94 1.15
CA THR A 218 -23.44 -8.29 1.28
C THR A 218 -23.00 -8.95 2.60
N ASN A 219 -21.73 -8.72 2.98
CA ASN A 219 -21.17 -9.32 4.18
C ASN A 219 -21.65 -8.63 5.46
N THR A 220 -21.90 -7.32 5.41
CA THR A 220 -22.39 -6.50 6.55
C THR A 220 -23.66 -5.75 6.13
N PRO A 221 -24.84 -6.45 6.11
CA PRO A 221 -26.09 -5.87 5.61
C PRO A 221 -26.55 -4.61 6.36
N GLU A 222 -26.13 -4.45 7.62
CA GLU A 222 -26.40 -3.28 8.47
C GLU A 222 -25.79 -1.99 7.86
N LEU A 223 -24.73 -2.11 7.07
CA LEU A 223 -24.04 -1.01 6.42
C LEU A 223 -24.48 -0.77 4.97
N LYS A 224 -25.57 -1.40 4.50
CA LYS A 224 -26.06 -1.20 3.11
C LYS A 224 -26.30 0.25 2.74
N GLY A 225 -26.69 1.08 3.71
CA GLY A 225 -26.92 2.51 3.54
C GLY A 225 -25.66 3.34 3.36
N GLU A 226 -24.50 2.81 3.74
CA GLU A 226 -23.24 3.52 3.60
C GLU A 226 -22.87 3.69 2.12
N ALA A 227 -22.19 4.81 1.84
CA ALA A 227 -21.77 5.10 0.49
C ALA A 227 -20.72 4.07 -0.02
N PRO A 228 -20.69 3.68 -1.31
CA PRO A 228 -19.72 2.75 -1.86
C PRO A 228 -18.28 3.28 -1.75
N LEU A 229 -17.28 2.43 -1.72
CA LEU A 229 -15.90 2.85 -1.97
C LEU A 229 -15.82 3.43 -3.40
N PRO A 230 -15.13 4.58 -3.61
CA PRO A 230 -15.23 5.35 -4.85
C PRO A 230 -14.37 4.82 -6.00
N PHE A 231 -13.91 3.60 -5.92
CA PHE A 231 -13.00 2.99 -6.89
C PHE A 231 -13.41 1.56 -7.28
N ASP A 232 -12.96 1.14 -8.45
CA ASP A 232 -12.97 -0.24 -8.91
C ASP A 232 -11.73 -0.94 -8.33
N TYR A 233 -11.91 -1.77 -7.30
CA TYR A 233 -10.77 -2.36 -6.59
C TYR A 233 -9.96 -3.33 -7.46
N ASP A 234 -10.54 -3.92 -8.50
CA ASP A 234 -9.78 -4.74 -9.45
C ASP A 234 -8.74 -3.93 -10.23
N LYS A 235 -8.98 -2.62 -10.40
CA LYS A 235 -8.06 -1.68 -11.05
C LYS A 235 -7.23 -0.86 -10.07
N GLU A 236 -7.79 -0.62 -8.88
CA GLU A 236 -7.12 0.17 -7.84
C GLU A 236 -5.99 -0.62 -7.20
N LEU A 237 -6.19 -1.92 -6.95
CA LEU A 237 -5.19 -2.76 -6.32
C LEU A 237 -4.06 -3.11 -7.30
N ILE A 238 -2.93 -2.42 -7.15
CA ILE A 238 -1.75 -2.57 -8.02
C ILE A 238 -0.48 -2.96 -7.28
N GLY A 239 -0.54 -3.22 -5.98
CA GLY A 239 0.63 -3.61 -5.20
C GLY A 239 0.31 -4.04 -3.78
N ALA A 240 1.31 -4.62 -3.13
CA ALA A 240 1.17 -5.25 -1.83
C ALA A 240 2.44 -5.19 -0.99
N ARG A 241 2.28 -5.48 0.29
CA ARG A 241 3.30 -6.00 1.19
C ARG A 241 2.78 -7.27 1.84
N THR A 242 3.59 -8.35 1.81
CA THR A 242 3.23 -9.62 2.43
C THR A 242 3.37 -9.55 3.95
N PRO A 243 2.52 -10.26 4.68
CA PRO A 243 2.76 -10.51 6.10
C PRO A 243 4.18 -11.02 6.35
N CYS A 244 4.79 -10.55 7.44
CA CYS A 244 6.13 -11.00 7.88
C CYS A 244 7.25 -10.84 6.84
N LEU A 245 6.99 -10.16 5.72
CA LEU A 245 7.89 -10.02 4.57
C LEU A 245 8.29 -11.36 3.95
N GLU A 246 7.40 -12.36 4.01
CA GLU A 246 7.64 -13.72 3.51
C GLU A 246 6.93 -14.00 2.17
N GLY A 247 7.36 -15.05 1.47
CA GLY A 247 6.65 -15.60 0.30
C GLY A 247 6.76 -14.83 -1.02
N GLN A 248 7.61 -13.81 -1.15
CA GLN A 248 7.68 -12.90 -2.30
C GLN A 248 7.77 -13.61 -3.65
N LYS A 249 8.58 -14.68 -3.75
CA LYS A 249 8.81 -15.37 -5.03
C LYS A 249 7.50 -15.86 -5.65
N ASN A 250 6.68 -16.56 -4.88
CA ASN A 250 5.42 -17.13 -5.35
C ASN A 250 4.32 -16.06 -5.40
N MET A 251 4.32 -15.12 -4.43
CA MET A 251 3.41 -13.98 -4.42
C MET A 251 3.58 -13.13 -5.68
N VAL A 252 4.79 -12.72 -6.05
CA VAL A 252 5.05 -11.92 -7.26
C VAL A 252 4.64 -12.66 -8.52
N ALA A 253 4.90 -13.98 -8.61
CA ALA A 253 4.44 -14.80 -9.73
C ALA A 253 2.91 -14.83 -9.89
N ALA A 254 2.16 -14.86 -8.78
CA ALA A 254 0.70 -14.73 -8.77
C ALA A 254 0.26 -13.30 -9.11
N ALA A 255 0.77 -12.31 -8.39
CA ALA A 255 0.36 -10.91 -8.42
C ALA A 255 0.51 -10.26 -9.80
N ARG A 256 1.60 -10.55 -10.52
CA ARG A 256 1.82 -10.04 -11.89
C ARG A 256 0.70 -10.44 -12.85
N THR A 257 0.11 -11.64 -12.68
CA THR A 257 -1.01 -12.10 -13.51
C THR A 257 -2.34 -11.47 -13.11
N MET A 258 -2.38 -10.82 -11.95
CA MET A 258 -3.56 -10.18 -11.35
C MET A 258 -3.49 -8.64 -11.36
N GLY A 259 -2.54 -8.07 -12.12
CA GLY A 259 -2.44 -6.64 -12.38
C GLY A 259 -1.56 -5.84 -11.43
N PHE A 260 -0.77 -6.50 -10.58
CA PHE A 260 0.16 -5.80 -9.69
C PHE A 260 1.34 -5.23 -10.46
N ARG A 261 1.75 -4.03 -10.07
CA ARG A 261 2.85 -3.27 -10.68
C ARG A 261 4.07 -3.18 -9.78
N TYR A 262 3.87 -3.31 -8.44
CA TYR A 262 4.96 -3.29 -7.47
C TYR A 262 4.73 -4.31 -6.35
N ASP A 263 5.84 -4.70 -5.72
CA ASP A 263 5.95 -5.48 -4.50
C ASP A 263 6.84 -4.73 -3.50
N SER A 264 6.40 -4.62 -2.24
CA SER A 264 7.15 -4.00 -1.15
C SER A 264 7.46 -4.97 -0.01
N SER A 265 7.48 -6.27 -0.31
CA SER A 265 7.69 -7.33 0.70
C SER A 265 9.16 -7.68 0.93
N GLY A 266 10.07 -7.14 0.13
CA GLY A 266 11.50 -7.43 0.24
C GLY A 266 12.20 -6.64 1.34
N VAL A 267 13.40 -7.10 1.69
CA VAL A 267 14.40 -6.38 2.48
C VAL A 267 15.55 -5.98 1.56
N GLY A 268 15.99 -4.74 1.63
CA GLY A 268 17.03 -4.23 0.72
C GLY A 268 17.77 -3.02 1.24
N ASN A 269 18.55 -2.41 0.35
CA ASN A 269 19.30 -1.19 0.64
C ASN A 269 18.69 0.03 -0.05
N GLN A 270 19.11 1.23 0.36
CA GLN A 270 18.67 2.50 -0.24
C GLN A 270 19.31 2.71 -1.63
N VAL A 271 18.83 1.94 -2.61
CA VAL A 271 19.20 2.04 -4.03
C VAL A 271 17.96 2.21 -4.89
N TRP A 272 18.13 2.62 -6.15
CA TRP A 272 17.00 2.78 -7.05
C TRP A 272 16.33 1.43 -7.35
N PRO A 273 14.99 1.36 -7.32
CA PRO A 273 14.24 0.14 -7.58
C PRO A 273 14.52 -0.45 -8.97
N LYS A 274 14.39 -1.77 -9.07
CA LYS A 274 14.47 -2.53 -10.33
C LYS A 274 13.21 -3.35 -10.52
N LYS A 275 12.86 -3.66 -11.77
CA LYS A 275 11.80 -4.65 -12.03
C LYS A 275 12.38 -6.06 -11.89
N LYS A 276 11.64 -6.90 -11.17
CA LYS A 276 11.79 -8.36 -11.15
C LYS A 276 10.54 -8.95 -11.77
N ASP A 277 10.67 -9.77 -12.79
CA ASP A 277 9.55 -10.38 -13.52
C ASP A 277 8.44 -9.40 -13.98
N GLY A 278 8.83 -8.15 -14.32
CA GLY A 278 7.91 -7.10 -14.76
C GLY A 278 7.26 -6.29 -13.65
N VAL A 279 7.43 -6.67 -12.39
CA VAL A 279 6.94 -5.97 -11.20
C VAL A 279 8.06 -5.14 -10.58
N TRP A 280 7.80 -3.92 -10.14
CA TRP A 280 8.77 -3.11 -9.41
C TRP A 280 9.04 -3.72 -8.04
N ASP A 281 10.30 -4.09 -7.76
CA ASP A 281 10.78 -4.49 -6.45
C ASP A 281 11.16 -3.22 -5.66
N ILE A 282 10.33 -2.87 -4.67
CA ILE A 282 10.49 -1.65 -3.85
C ILE A 282 10.51 -2.06 -2.37
N PRO A 283 11.64 -2.64 -1.90
CA PRO A 283 11.73 -3.23 -0.57
C PRO A 283 11.75 -2.18 0.54
N LEU A 284 11.44 -2.61 1.77
CA LEU A 284 11.88 -1.94 2.98
C LEU A 284 13.40 -1.93 3.04
N GLN A 285 13.99 -0.94 3.72
CA GLN A 285 15.42 -0.65 3.58
C GLN A 285 16.14 -0.70 4.91
N LEU A 286 17.41 -1.10 4.88
CA LEU A 286 18.28 -0.95 6.02
C LEU A 286 18.62 0.52 6.24
N VAL A 287 18.43 0.99 7.48
CA VAL A 287 18.62 2.37 7.91
C VAL A 287 19.44 2.42 9.20
N PRO A 288 20.22 3.48 9.43
CA PRO A 288 21.01 3.60 10.64
C PRO A 288 20.16 3.48 11.91
N MET A 289 20.72 2.86 12.94
CA MET A 289 20.19 2.87 14.29
C MET A 289 21.16 3.67 15.19
N PRO A 290 20.92 4.95 15.44
CA PRO A 290 21.84 5.83 16.16
C PRO A 290 22.30 5.24 17.51
N GLY A 291 23.62 5.26 17.77
CA GLY A 291 24.20 4.66 18.96
C GLY A 291 24.40 3.14 18.89
N ARG A 292 24.11 2.52 17.74
CA ARG A 292 24.40 1.10 17.45
C ARG A 292 25.34 0.97 16.27
N ALA A 293 26.09 -0.13 16.20
CA ALA A 293 27.02 -0.42 15.11
C ALA A 293 26.37 -1.14 13.93
N PHE A 294 25.05 -1.33 13.94
CA PHE A 294 24.29 -2.02 12.89
C PHE A 294 23.14 -1.14 12.38
N GLU A 295 22.64 -1.48 11.21
CA GLU A 295 21.43 -0.91 10.63
C GLU A 295 20.22 -1.81 10.95
N THR A 296 19.04 -1.20 11.10
CA THR A 296 17.77 -1.91 11.25
C THR A 296 16.88 -1.66 10.04
N LEU A 297 15.81 -2.46 9.89
CA LEU A 297 14.85 -2.24 8.82
C LEU A 297 14.05 -0.95 9.08
N SER A 298 13.72 -0.22 8.03
CA SER A 298 12.96 1.04 8.06
C SER A 298 11.48 0.85 8.40
N MET A 299 11.22 0.20 9.52
CA MET A 299 9.88 -0.15 10.00
C MET A 299 9.81 -0.01 11.53
N ASP A 300 8.72 0.53 12.03
CA ASP A 300 8.48 0.74 13.47
C ASP A 300 8.68 -0.54 14.30
N TYR A 301 8.15 -1.68 13.83
CA TYR A 301 8.32 -2.98 14.46
C TYR A 301 9.79 -3.36 14.65
N ASN A 302 10.63 -3.15 13.63
CA ASN A 302 12.04 -3.52 13.71
C ASN A 302 12.83 -2.61 14.68
N PHE A 303 12.45 -1.34 14.79
CA PHE A 303 12.99 -0.48 15.85
C PHE A 303 12.55 -1.00 17.23
N MET A 304 11.26 -1.31 17.42
CA MET A 304 10.74 -1.86 18.66
C MET A 304 11.48 -3.14 19.08
N VAL A 305 11.65 -4.10 18.16
CA VAL A 305 12.39 -5.35 18.44
C VAL A 305 13.80 -5.08 18.92
N ASN A 306 14.53 -4.18 18.28
CA ASN A 306 15.91 -3.86 18.64
C ASN A 306 16.05 -2.98 19.89
N GLN A 307 14.96 -2.39 20.39
CA GLN A 307 14.94 -1.49 21.54
C GLN A 307 14.36 -2.15 22.79
N SER A 308 13.15 -2.71 22.69
CA SER A 308 12.44 -3.31 23.81
C SER A 308 12.37 -4.84 23.77
N GLY A 309 13.00 -5.51 22.78
CA GLY A 309 12.98 -6.97 22.63
C GLY A 309 11.57 -7.52 22.41
N THR A 310 10.79 -6.91 21.51
CA THR A 310 9.38 -7.23 21.22
C THR A 310 8.35 -6.78 22.27
N ALA A 311 8.77 -6.18 23.40
CA ALA A 311 7.83 -5.66 24.38
C ALA A 311 7.08 -4.43 23.84
N THR A 312 5.77 -4.56 23.69
CA THR A 312 4.88 -3.47 23.24
C THR A 312 4.58 -2.46 24.34
N GLN A 313 4.84 -2.84 25.60
CA GLN A 313 4.70 -2.06 26.82
C GLN A 313 6.02 -2.12 27.61
N GLY A 314 7.13 -1.71 26.98
CA GLY A 314 8.44 -1.67 27.59
C GLY A 314 8.59 -0.54 28.61
N ASP A 315 9.81 -0.36 29.16
CA ASP A 315 10.11 0.63 30.19
C ASP A 315 9.72 2.07 29.76
N PRO A 316 8.76 2.71 30.41
CA PRO A 316 8.31 4.06 30.07
C PRO A 316 9.42 5.12 30.11
N SER A 317 10.47 4.93 30.92
CA SER A 317 11.61 5.84 30.99
C SER A 317 12.45 5.85 29.71
N GLN A 318 12.32 4.83 28.85
CA GLN A 318 13.04 4.68 27.60
C GLN A 318 12.22 5.15 26.38
N HIS A 319 10.91 5.38 26.51
CA HIS A 319 10.04 5.66 25.36
C HIS A 319 10.50 6.87 24.56
N GLU A 320 10.88 7.96 25.21
CA GLU A 320 11.39 9.16 24.52
C GLU A 320 12.70 8.88 23.78
N TYR A 321 13.63 8.16 24.43
CA TYR A 321 14.90 7.77 23.81
C TYR A 321 14.67 6.89 22.58
N TRP A 322 13.79 5.90 22.66
CA TRP A 322 13.47 5.00 21.55
C TRP A 322 12.83 5.74 20.36
N GLY A 323 11.88 6.64 20.64
CA GLY A 323 11.27 7.47 19.61
C GLY A 323 12.29 8.38 18.91
N ASN A 324 13.14 9.06 19.68
CA ASN A 324 14.19 9.89 19.15
C ASN A 324 15.19 9.10 18.31
N GLN A 325 15.59 7.90 18.77
CA GLN A 325 16.51 7.03 18.04
C GLN A 325 15.92 6.58 16.69
N MET A 326 14.62 6.22 16.62
CA MET A 326 13.95 5.89 15.37
C MET A 326 13.89 7.10 14.44
N ARG A 327 13.40 8.25 14.93
CA ARG A 327 13.36 9.48 14.14
C ARG A 327 14.72 9.83 13.56
N ASP A 328 15.74 9.86 14.39
CA ASP A 328 17.10 10.27 13.99
C ASP A 328 17.72 9.27 13.02
N GLY A 329 17.44 7.97 13.14
CA GLY A 329 17.83 6.93 12.20
C GLY A 329 17.19 7.14 10.81
N LEU A 330 15.89 7.41 10.78
CA LEU A 330 15.17 7.70 9.54
C LEU A 330 15.64 9.01 8.89
N LEU A 331 15.94 10.06 9.70
CA LEU A 331 16.49 11.32 9.19
C LEU A 331 17.90 11.14 8.63
N GLN A 332 18.77 10.35 9.27
CA GLN A 332 20.10 10.01 8.74
C GLN A 332 20.00 9.24 7.41
N ALA A 333 19.08 8.27 7.33
CA ALA A 333 18.81 7.56 6.08
C ALA A 333 18.28 8.50 4.99
N PHE A 334 17.40 9.43 5.33
CA PHE A 334 16.94 10.47 4.42
C PHE A 334 18.10 11.34 3.92
N ASP A 335 18.92 11.89 4.81
CA ASP A 335 20.04 12.76 4.45
C ASP A 335 21.08 12.04 3.59
N ARG A 336 21.32 10.75 3.86
CA ARG A 336 22.19 9.88 3.05
C ARG A 336 21.73 9.80 1.60
N SER A 337 20.44 9.58 1.35
CA SER A 337 19.90 9.56 -0.01
C SER A 337 19.73 10.95 -0.61
N TYR A 338 19.25 11.92 0.16
CA TYR A 338 19.00 13.30 -0.29
C TYR A 338 20.26 14.00 -0.77
N ASN A 339 21.39 13.79 -0.10
CA ASN A 339 22.68 14.35 -0.49
C ASN A 339 23.46 13.42 -1.45
N GLY A 340 23.08 12.16 -1.56
CA GLY A 340 23.73 11.12 -2.35
C GLY A 340 23.00 10.76 -3.63
N ASN A 341 22.59 9.50 -3.71
CA ASN A 341 22.02 8.84 -4.90
C ASN A 341 20.58 9.21 -5.23
N ARG A 342 19.87 9.95 -4.38
CA ARG A 342 18.45 10.28 -4.53
C ARG A 342 17.52 9.06 -4.65
N ALA A 343 17.99 7.88 -4.26
CA ALA A 343 17.12 6.70 -4.21
C ALA A 343 15.94 6.93 -3.26
N PRO A 344 14.75 6.43 -3.59
CA PRO A 344 13.58 6.55 -2.72
C PRO A 344 13.86 6.00 -1.31
N LEU A 345 13.42 6.69 -0.26
CA LEU A 345 13.37 6.17 1.09
C LEU A 345 11.98 5.55 1.33
N ILE A 346 11.95 4.29 1.71
CA ILE A 346 10.73 3.52 1.96
C ILE A 346 10.61 3.25 3.45
N ILE A 347 9.48 3.61 4.05
CA ILE A 347 9.23 3.49 5.49
C ILE A 347 7.92 2.74 5.68
N GLY A 348 7.97 1.63 6.43
CA GLY A 348 6.82 0.84 6.83
C GLY A 348 6.41 1.12 8.27
N ASN A 349 5.13 1.04 8.56
CA ASN A 349 4.58 1.29 9.88
C ASN A 349 3.33 0.43 10.11
N HIS A 350 2.93 0.33 11.38
CA HIS A 350 1.66 -0.21 11.83
C HIS A 350 0.87 0.88 12.57
N PHE A 351 -0.47 0.75 12.61
CA PHE A 351 -1.29 1.66 13.44
C PHE A 351 -1.31 1.16 14.88
N GLU A 352 -0.15 1.28 15.55
CA GLU A 352 0.06 0.72 16.89
C GLU A 352 0.65 1.75 17.84
N SER A 353 0.11 1.80 19.06
CA SER A 353 0.60 2.69 20.12
C SER A 353 1.68 2.03 20.99
N TRP A 354 2.50 1.16 20.40
CA TRP A 354 3.58 0.48 21.11
C TRP A 354 4.48 1.47 21.87
N ASN A 355 4.87 1.08 23.08
CA ASN A 355 5.74 1.86 23.96
C ASN A 355 5.26 3.32 24.12
N GLY A 356 3.96 3.46 24.42
CA GLY A 356 3.33 4.77 24.62
C GLY A 356 3.21 5.61 23.34
N GLY A 357 3.12 4.98 22.16
CA GLY A 357 2.96 5.64 20.87
C GLY A 357 4.22 6.38 20.41
N THR A 358 5.39 6.03 20.96
CA THR A 358 6.63 6.77 20.67
C THR A 358 7.06 6.66 19.21
N TYR A 359 6.80 5.51 18.58
CA TYR A 359 7.11 5.30 17.15
C TYR A 359 6.22 6.14 16.24
N MET A 360 4.93 6.23 16.55
CA MET A 360 4.00 7.07 15.77
C MET A 360 4.37 8.55 15.87
N ARG A 361 4.80 9.03 17.05
CA ARG A 361 5.36 10.39 17.18
C ARG A 361 6.63 10.59 16.35
N ALA A 362 7.55 9.62 16.36
CA ALA A 362 8.78 9.66 15.57
C ALA A 362 8.48 9.74 14.06
N ILE A 363 7.47 9.01 13.59
CA ILE A 363 7.03 9.06 12.18
C ILE A 363 6.40 10.41 11.84
N GLU A 364 5.51 10.96 12.68
CA GLU A 364 4.92 12.29 12.44
C GLU A 364 6.00 13.38 12.36
N GLU A 365 6.97 13.37 13.29
CA GLU A 365 8.11 14.29 13.29
C GLU A 365 8.99 14.12 12.04
N THR A 366 9.22 12.88 11.60
CA THR A 366 9.96 12.59 10.36
C THR A 366 9.22 13.16 9.15
N ILE A 367 7.90 12.92 9.02
CA ILE A 367 7.07 13.48 7.95
C ILE A 367 7.16 15.01 7.92
N ALA A 368 7.02 15.65 9.09
CA ALA A 368 7.08 17.11 9.22
C ALA A 368 8.40 17.68 8.73
N GLN A 369 9.51 17.00 9.01
CA GLN A 369 10.85 17.47 8.64
C GLN A 369 11.20 17.18 7.18
N VAL A 370 10.85 16.00 6.65
CA VAL A 370 11.33 15.62 5.31
C VAL A 370 10.39 16.10 4.20
N CYS A 371 9.06 16.04 4.39
CA CYS A 371 8.10 16.37 3.33
C CYS A 371 8.04 17.87 3.01
N THR A 372 8.62 18.72 3.84
CA THR A 372 8.71 20.18 3.64
C THR A 372 10.01 20.63 2.96
N LYS A 373 10.99 19.73 2.78
CA LYS A 373 12.27 20.08 2.17
C LYS A 373 12.15 20.26 0.66
N GLU A 374 12.95 21.17 0.10
CA GLU A 374 13.02 21.44 -1.33
C GLU A 374 13.41 20.19 -2.13
N GLY A 375 12.72 19.96 -3.26
CA GLY A 375 13.00 18.81 -4.14
C GLY A 375 12.63 17.46 -3.54
N VAL A 376 11.89 17.43 -2.43
CA VAL A 376 11.32 16.22 -1.82
C VAL A 376 9.89 16.00 -2.29
N ARG A 377 9.53 14.74 -2.48
CA ARG A 377 8.17 14.30 -2.78
C ARG A 377 7.82 13.15 -1.87
N CYS A 378 6.93 13.39 -0.90
CA CYS A 378 6.30 12.33 -0.11
C CYS A 378 5.13 11.79 -0.91
N VAL A 379 5.27 10.55 -1.41
CA VAL A 379 4.37 9.95 -2.41
C VAL A 379 3.93 8.56 -1.97
N SER A 380 2.81 8.07 -2.54
CA SER A 380 2.43 6.66 -2.44
C SER A 380 3.31 5.78 -3.34
N PHE A 381 3.27 4.46 -3.12
CA PHE A 381 3.93 3.50 -4.03
C PHE A 381 3.41 3.61 -5.47
N ARG A 382 2.09 3.80 -5.65
CA ARG A 382 1.49 4.05 -6.97
C ARG A 382 2.18 5.22 -7.68
N GLN A 383 2.32 6.35 -7.00
CA GLN A 383 2.92 7.55 -7.57
C GLN A 383 4.41 7.36 -7.87
N LEU A 384 5.12 6.61 -7.02
CA LEU A 384 6.50 6.23 -7.29
C LEU A 384 6.60 5.30 -8.52
N ALA A 385 5.75 4.27 -8.59
CA ALA A 385 5.69 3.36 -9.74
C ALA A 385 5.31 4.08 -11.04
N ASP A 386 4.36 5.01 -11.00
CA ASP A 386 3.98 5.86 -12.14
C ASP A 386 5.17 6.70 -12.61
N TRP A 387 5.92 7.28 -11.65
CA TRP A 387 7.10 8.07 -12.00
C TRP A 387 8.21 7.19 -12.59
N LEU A 388 8.47 6.02 -12.02
CA LEU A 388 9.47 5.08 -12.53
C LEU A 388 9.11 4.59 -13.96
N ASP A 389 7.84 4.26 -14.22
CA ASP A 389 7.37 3.83 -15.54
C ASP A 389 7.44 4.96 -16.59
N ALA A 390 7.37 6.22 -16.18
CA ALA A 390 7.47 7.36 -17.07
C ALA A 390 8.91 7.68 -17.50
N GLN A 391 9.93 7.15 -16.80
CA GLN A 391 11.33 7.50 -17.08
C GLN A 391 11.88 6.79 -18.33
N ASP A 392 12.91 7.39 -18.92
CA ASP A 392 13.70 6.72 -19.96
C ASP A 392 14.44 5.52 -19.36
N PRO A 393 14.37 4.32 -19.95
CA PRO A 393 15.06 3.15 -19.45
C PRO A 393 16.57 3.34 -19.26
N ARG A 394 17.21 4.18 -20.10
CA ARG A 394 18.63 4.51 -19.95
C ARG A 394 18.90 5.38 -18.73
N THR A 395 17.98 6.30 -18.41
CA THR A 395 18.04 7.10 -17.18
C THR A 395 17.94 6.20 -15.95
N LEU A 396 16.96 5.29 -15.94
CA LEU A 396 16.81 4.32 -14.84
C LEU A 396 18.03 3.41 -14.71
N ALA A 397 18.56 2.90 -15.84
CA ALA A 397 19.78 2.09 -15.84
C ALA A 397 20.97 2.84 -15.22
N LYS A 398 21.14 4.13 -15.50
CA LYS A 398 22.14 4.95 -14.82
C LYS A 398 21.86 5.09 -13.33
N LEU A 399 20.64 5.45 -12.95
CA LEU A 399 20.27 5.62 -11.53
C LEU A 399 20.53 4.36 -10.71
N THR A 400 20.25 3.17 -11.25
CA THR A 400 20.46 1.89 -10.58
C THR A 400 21.93 1.45 -10.45
N THR A 401 22.90 2.19 -11.02
CA THR A 401 24.34 1.96 -10.78
C THR A 401 24.88 2.68 -9.56
N LEU A 402 24.13 3.65 -9.01
CA LEU A 402 24.55 4.39 -7.83
C LEU A 402 24.34 3.57 -6.57
N GLY A 403 25.40 3.38 -5.79
CA GLY A 403 25.37 2.72 -4.49
C GLY A 403 24.65 3.56 -3.43
N VAL A 404 24.51 2.98 -2.23
CA VAL A 404 23.90 3.65 -1.07
C VAL A 404 24.62 4.96 -0.75
N GLY A 405 23.91 6.07 -0.79
CA GLY A 405 24.46 7.40 -0.49
C GLY A 405 25.50 7.91 -1.52
N GLU A 406 25.70 7.23 -2.63
CA GLU A 406 26.69 7.60 -3.66
C GLU A 406 26.17 8.71 -4.56
N ALA A 407 26.71 9.91 -4.44
CA ALA A 407 26.43 11.00 -5.38
C ALA A 407 27.18 10.81 -6.69
N PRO A 408 26.62 11.20 -7.86
CA PRO A 408 27.35 11.18 -9.12
C PRO A 408 28.62 12.04 -9.06
N LYS A 409 29.80 11.44 -9.31
CA LYS A 409 31.11 12.12 -9.21
C LYS A 409 31.22 13.36 -10.12
N THR A 410 30.52 13.35 -11.25
CA THR A 410 30.52 14.45 -12.24
C THR A 410 29.35 15.42 -12.04
N GLY A 411 28.59 15.27 -10.97
CA GLY A 411 27.34 16.00 -10.74
C GLY A 411 26.18 15.49 -11.62
N TRP A 412 24.96 15.79 -11.20
CA TRP A 412 23.73 15.28 -11.83
C TRP A 412 23.59 15.71 -13.29
N SER A 413 23.93 16.97 -13.61
CA SER A 413 23.80 17.51 -14.95
C SER A 413 24.65 16.73 -15.97
N SER A 414 25.92 16.47 -15.64
CA SER A 414 26.79 15.66 -16.51
C SER A 414 26.42 14.20 -16.53
N TYR A 415 26.03 13.63 -15.35
CA TYR A 415 25.71 12.22 -15.21
C TYR A 415 24.47 11.81 -16.00
N LEU A 416 23.40 12.62 -15.99
CA LEU A 416 22.16 12.38 -16.73
C LEU A 416 22.07 13.19 -18.04
N GLY A 417 23.02 14.11 -18.33
CA GLY A 417 22.93 15.09 -19.41
C GLY A 417 23.11 14.56 -20.82
N THR A 418 23.65 13.37 -21.02
CA THR A 418 23.84 12.78 -22.35
C THR A 418 22.68 11.88 -22.75
N GLN A 419 21.50 12.45 -22.90
CA GLN A 419 20.46 11.83 -23.71
C GLN A 419 20.63 12.38 -25.15
N GLN A 420 21.45 11.73 -25.97
CA GLN A 420 21.31 11.91 -27.40
C GLN A 420 19.89 11.56 -27.78
N ALA A 421 19.14 12.54 -28.29
CA ALA A 421 17.83 12.30 -28.85
C ALA A 421 17.96 11.12 -29.80
N ALA A 422 17.24 10.02 -29.53
CA ALA A 422 17.06 9.00 -30.53
C ALA A 422 16.44 9.71 -31.73
N ALA A 423 17.18 9.75 -32.84
CA ALA A 423 16.71 10.31 -34.10
C ALA A 423 15.37 9.62 -34.39
N ARG A 424 14.28 10.38 -34.40
CA ARG A 424 13.03 9.91 -35.01
C ARG A 424 13.39 9.44 -36.40
N PRO A 425 12.91 8.24 -36.84
CA PRO A 425 13.02 7.90 -38.25
C PRO A 425 12.46 9.09 -39.03
N ALA A 426 13.24 9.62 -39.94
CA ALA A 426 12.78 10.69 -40.80
C ALA A 426 11.54 10.15 -41.55
N ASP A 427 10.42 10.77 -41.32
CA ASP A 427 9.24 10.59 -42.15
C ASP A 427 9.69 10.93 -43.59
N LYS A 428 9.70 9.93 -44.47
CA LYS A 428 9.87 10.16 -45.89
C LYS A 428 8.71 11.04 -46.33
N GLU A 429 8.97 12.32 -46.47
CA GLU A 429 8.12 13.22 -47.23
C GLU A 429 8.01 12.65 -48.65
N THR A 430 6.87 12.05 -48.96
CA THR A 430 6.46 11.83 -50.35
C THR A 430 6.09 13.19 -50.91
N GLY A 431 7.08 13.81 -51.57
CA GLY A 431 6.86 15.00 -52.38
C GLY A 431 5.92 14.71 -53.51
N THR A 432 4.73 15.25 -53.45
CA THR A 432 3.77 15.32 -54.57
C THR A 432 4.33 16.31 -55.59
N ARG A 433 4.87 15.79 -56.72
CA ARG A 433 5.12 16.59 -57.92
C ARG A 433 3.90 16.49 -58.82
N THR A 434 3.19 17.55 -58.95
CA THR A 434 2.25 17.84 -60.03
C THR A 434 3.04 18.03 -61.33
N GLY A 435 2.72 17.28 -62.38
CA GLY A 435 3.26 17.47 -63.73
C GLY A 435 2.41 16.69 -64.74
N THR A 436 1.76 17.45 -65.54
CA THR A 436 0.81 17.15 -66.61
C THR A 436 1.36 16.30 -67.77
N ASP A 437 0.43 15.52 -68.34
CA ASP A 437 0.23 15.14 -69.77
C ASP A 437 1.16 14.16 -70.49
N LYS A 438 0.61 13.10 -70.95
CA LYS A 438 0.19 12.67 -72.28
C LYS A 438 0.42 11.18 -72.56
N ASP A 439 -0.72 10.55 -72.92
CA ASP A 439 -0.99 9.49 -73.89
C ASP A 439 0.17 8.62 -74.42
N THR A 440 0.04 7.31 -74.33
CA THR A 440 -0.23 6.45 -75.46
C THR A 440 -0.31 4.93 -75.11
N GLU A 441 -1.24 4.32 -75.68
CA GLU A 441 -1.70 2.96 -75.75
C GLU A 441 -0.69 1.78 -75.85
N LYS A 442 -1.34 0.59 -75.59
CA LYS A 442 -1.10 -0.81 -76.06
C LYS A 442 -0.13 -1.65 -75.25
N GLY A 443 -0.58 -2.73 -74.75
CA GLY A 443 -1.03 -3.94 -75.29
C GLY A 443 -0.67 -5.12 -74.42
N SER A 444 -1.65 -5.94 -74.07
CA SER A 444 -1.72 -7.39 -74.16
C SER A 444 -0.62 -8.27 -73.58
N GLU A 445 -0.88 -9.14 -72.71
CA GLU A 445 -1.34 -10.51 -72.70
C GLU A 445 -0.77 -11.33 -71.53
N LYS A 446 -1.66 -12.02 -70.85
CA LYS A 446 -1.71 -13.41 -70.41
C LYS A 446 -0.43 -14.15 -69.99
N GLY A 447 -0.60 -14.82 -68.89
CA GLY A 447 0.16 -16.02 -68.50
C GLY A 447 -0.25 -16.61 -67.19
N GLN A 448 -1.13 -17.59 -67.19
CA GLN A 448 -1.55 -18.51 -66.14
C GLN A 448 -0.44 -19.52 -65.77
N GLY A 449 -0.52 -20.07 -64.53
CA GLY A 449 0.07 -21.36 -64.15
C GLY A 449 0.30 -21.35 -62.59
N LYS A 450 -0.58 -21.88 -61.75
CA LYS A 450 -0.71 -23.24 -61.18
C LYS A 450 0.66 -23.94 -61.01
N ASP A 451 1.05 -24.49 -59.91
CA ASP A 451 0.51 -25.59 -59.13
C ASP A 451 1.42 -25.91 -57.91
N GLN A 452 0.83 -26.34 -56.84
CA GLN A 452 1.06 -27.42 -55.87
C GLN A 452 2.44 -28.05 -55.65
N GLY A 453 2.65 -28.44 -54.34
CA GLY A 453 3.50 -29.54 -53.87
C GLY A 453 4.10 -29.32 -52.50
N ARG A 454 3.62 -29.72 -51.45
CA ARG A 454 3.53 -30.88 -50.53
C ARG A 454 4.82 -31.72 -50.42
N GLY A 455 5.25 -31.98 -49.16
CA GLY A 455 6.20 -33.02 -48.71
C GLY A 455 7.02 -32.53 -47.53
N GLN A 456 6.75 -32.89 -46.38
CA GLN A 456 6.98 -34.06 -45.48
C GLN A 456 8.45 -34.44 -45.25
N GLU A 457 8.81 -34.39 -43.92
CA GLU A 457 9.60 -35.35 -43.12
C GLU A 457 11.07 -35.62 -43.50
N GLN A 458 12.01 -35.54 -42.57
CA GLN A 458 12.40 -36.57 -41.60
C GLN A 458 13.65 -36.20 -40.84
N GLU A 459 13.75 -36.80 -39.65
CA GLU A 459 14.79 -36.92 -38.65
C GLU A 459 16.16 -37.39 -39.17
N GLN A 460 17.22 -37.10 -38.39
CA GLN A 460 18.23 -37.97 -37.75
C GLN A 460 19.52 -37.18 -37.54
N ASP A 461 20.00 -37.08 -36.35
CA ASP A 461 20.84 -37.93 -35.47
C ASP A 461 22.36 -37.80 -35.74
N GLY A 462 23.09 -37.54 -34.61
CA GLY A 462 24.43 -38.08 -34.35
C GLY A 462 25.63 -37.20 -34.57
N GLY A 463 26.40 -37.00 -33.49
CA GLY A 463 27.86 -36.77 -33.65
C GLY A 463 28.54 -36.02 -32.51
N GLU A 464 29.09 -36.82 -31.61
CA GLU A 464 30.07 -36.41 -30.60
C GLU A 464 31.35 -35.80 -31.19
N GLY A 465 31.95 -34.83 -30.45
CA GLY A 465 33.30 -34.34 -30.78
C GLY A 465 33.94 -33.61 -29.63
N GLN A 466 34.88 -34.25 -28.97
CA GLN A 466 35.69 -33.86 -27.83
C GLN A 466 36.60 -32.65 -28.05
N ALA A 467 36.95 -32.04 -26.89
CA ALA A 467 37.86 -30.94 -26.60
C ALA A 467 39.30 -31.09 -27.20
N PRO A 468 40.16 -30.05 -27.11
CA PRO A 468 40.94 -29.81 -25.88
C PRO A 468 41.29 -28.34 -25.51
N GLY A 469 41.34 -28.06 -24.26
CA GLY A 469 42.49 -27.69 -23.44
C GLY A 469 43.05 -26.26 -23.52
N GLY A 470 43.11 -25.60 -22.35
CA GLY A 470 44.20 -24.71 -22.03
C GLY A 470 43.87 -23.40 -21.32
N GLY A 471 44.28 -23.29 -20.06
CA GLY A 471 44.65 -22.00 -19.47
C GLY A 471 43.88 -21.52 -18.25
N ALA A 472 44.34 -21.96 -17.07
CA ALA A 472 43.96 -21.42 -15.76
C ALA A 472 44.54 -20.00 -15.57
N ALA A 473 43.74 -19.11 -15.02
CA ALA A 473 44.21 -17.95 -14.27
C ALA A 473 43.42 -17.86 -12.97
N GLU A 474 44.14 -17.94 -11.87
CA GLU A 474 43.67 -17.92 -10.50
C GLU A 474 42.94 -16.60 -10.16
N ALA A 475 41.82 -16.73 -9.46
CA ALA A 475 41.21 -15.64 -8.72
C ALA A 475 41.55 -15.77 -7.23
N PRO A 476 41.81 -14.66 -6.51
CA PRO A 476 42.21 -14.73 -5.10
C PRO A 476 41.01 -14.94 -4.17
N GLY A 477 41.31 -15.74 -3.15
CA GLY A 477 40.60 -16.25 -2.02
C GLY A 477 39.33 -15.54 -1.52
N GLN A 478 38.28 -16.33 -1.42
CA GLN A 478 37.17 -16.08 -0.51
C GLN A 478 37.60 -16.45 0.90
N ALA A 479 37.41 -15.51 1.84
CA ALA A 479 37.46 -15.78 3.27
C ALA A 479 36.23 -16.64 3.66
N PRO A 480 36.37 -17.53 4.66
CA PRO A 480 35.29 -18.42 5.06
C PRO A 480 34.12 -17.63 5.67
N ALA A 481 32.92 -18.00 5.28
CA ALA A 481 31.69 -17.57 5.91
C ALA A 481 31.68 -18.13 7.34
N GLU A 482 31.69 -17.24 8.32
CA GLU A 482 31.37 -17.61 9.69
C GLU A 482 29.89 -17.93 9.79
N ASP A 483 29.65 -19.08 10.37
CA ASP A 483 28.42 -19.72 10.77
C ASP A 483 27.49 -18.69 11.47
N ALA A 484 26.43 -18.26 10.77
CA ALA A 484 25.38 -17.48 11.39
C ALA A 484 24.50 -18.47 12.15
N GLY A 485 24.74 -18.54 13.46
CA GLY A 485 23.96 -19.34 14.39
C GLY A 485 22.45 -19.14 14.21
N GLU A 486 21.77 -20.27 14.25
CA GLU A 486 20.32 -20.40 14.31
C GLU A 486 19.70 -19.38 15.26
N ALA A 487 18.75 -18.63 14.78
CA ALA A 487 17.84 -17.84 15.61
C ALA A 487 16.99 -18.83 16.42
N PRO A 488 16.81 -18.59 17.72
CA PRO A 488 15.97 -19.48 18.52
C PRO A 488 14.50 -19.30 18.14
N ASP A 489 13.95 -20.39 17.63
CA ASP A 489 12.54 -20.70 17.57
C ASP A 489 11.99 -20.68 18.99
N GLN A 490 11.24 -19.63 19.37
CA GLN A 490 10.22 -19.70 20.42
C GLN A 490 9.38 -18.41 20.45
N ALA A 491 8.16 -18.53 19.94
CA ALA A 491 7.07 -17.69 20.37
C ALA A 491 6.61 -18.19 21.76
N PRO A 492 6.54 -17.35 22.78
CA PRO A 492 5.82 -17.73 24.00
C PRO A 492 4.37 -17.27 23.91
N ASP A 493 3.49 -18.24 23.72
CA ASP A 493 2.15 -18.19 24.29
C ASP A 493 2.28 -18.11 25.81
N GLN A 494 2.02 -16.95 26.43
CA GLN A 494 1.47 -16.89 27.79
C GLN A 494 1.08 -15.44 28.14
N ALA A 495 -0.23 -15.27 28.31
CA ALA A 495 -0.81 -14.18 29.09
C ALA A 495 -0.44 -14.33 30.58
N PRO A 496 -0.14 -13.26 31.33
CA PRO A 496 0.13 -13.37 32.75
C PRO A 496 -1.16 -13.57 33.54
N GLY A 497 -1.24 -14.70 34.22
CA GLY A 497 -2.28 -14.98 35.20
C GLY A 497 -2.12 -14.12 36.45
N ASN A 498 -3.24 -13.57 36.89
CA ASN A 498 -3.43 -12.93 38.19
C ASN A 498 -3.08 -13.90 39.33
N ALA A 499 -2.12 -13.53 40.15
CA ALA A 499 -1.91 -14.11 41.46
C ALA A 499 -2.60 -13.23 42.51
N SER A 500 -3.73 -13.72 43.03
CA SER A 500 -4.36 -13.20 44.25
C SER A 500 -3.54 -13.62 45.46
N GLY A 501 -2.96 -12.68 46.17
CA GLY A 501 -2.37 -12.89 47.47
C GLY A 501 -3.41 -12.73 48.58
N GLN A 502 -3.43 -13.69 49.43
CA GLN A 502 -4.29 -13.87 50.59
C GLN A 502 -3.86 -12.91 51.74
N GLU A 503 -4.87 -12.30 52.38
CA GLU A 503 -4.76 -11.54 53.65
C GLU A 503 -4.32 -12.47 54.77
N ASP A 504 -3.48 -11.95 55.66
CA ASP A 504 -3.40 -12.44 57.05
C ASP A 504 -3.38 -11.26 58.02
N ALA A 505 -4.22 -11.40 59.05
CA ALA A 505 -4.66 -10.37 59.96
C ALA A 505 -3.80 -10.28 61.25
N GLY A 506 -3.55 -9.03 61.64
CA GLY A 506 -3.49 -8.58 63.03
C GLY A 506 -2.18 -8.71 63.80
N PRO A 507 -2.01 -8.02 64.96
CA PRO A 507 -2.84 -6.98 65.53
C PRO A 507 -2.03 -5.68 65.93
N ASP A 508 -2.81 -4.63 66.17
CA ASP A 508 -2.40 -3.40 66.86
C ASP A 508 -1.82 -3.64 68.28
N PRO A 509 -0.93 -2.78 68.76
CA PRO A 509 -1.29 -2.03 69.92
C PRO A 509 -0.90 -0.53 69.94
N ALA A 510 -1.81 0.18 70.50
CA ALA A 510 -1.88 1.51 70.99
C ALA A 510 -0.60 2.17 71.62
N GLY A 511 -0.54 3.48 71.45
CA GLY A 511 -0.23 4.31 72.61
C GLY A 511 0.88 5.35 72.47
N ALA A 512 0.43 6.57 72.57
CA ALA A 512 0.98 7.70 73.43
C ALA A 512 2.00 8.69 72.84
N THR A 513 1.48 9.88 72.62
CA THR A 513 1.97 11.17 73.06
C THR A 513 3.45 11.59 72.85
N GLY A 514 3.56 12.75 72.17
CA GLY A 514 4.74 13.58 72.11
C GLY A 514 4.59 14.65 71.04
#